data_da985376e74b68facc7dc3b3c1dc4c06
#
_entry.id   da985376e74b68facc7dc3b3c1dc4c06
#
_cell.length_a   1.000
_cell.length_b   1.000
_cell.length_c   1.000
_cell.angle_alpha   90.00
_cell.angle_beta   90.00
_cell.angle_gamma   90.00
#
_symmetry.space_group_name_H-M   'P 1'
#
loop_
_entity.id
_entity.type
_entity.pdbx_description
1 polymer ?
#
loop_
_entity_poly.entity_id
_entity_poly.type
_entity_poly.pdbx_seq_one_letter_code
_entity_poly.pdbx_strand_id
1 'polypeptide(L)'
;MSGGIYGGDEVSGVVFDGGSHSFRAGFAGEEYPKGDVPSYVAVQEVEPDADVEMKEGTESNNVKKKRNMFIGTTKIVVPRPKTTIQSFMKDGMIEDWDMFESLLEYSYSEVLHSEPQYHPALFTESAWNDKTKRERLTELLFEKYNVPAYFLCKNAVLTAFANGRTSGLVVDSGATQTSAVPVYDGYAVTHAVVRAPIGGDVICEQLQHMLDEQNIEEDVNENEPPRWTKRKGLPEVTESYDKFMKKQILEDMAVSILQLCDTPLDAEYAEKLPSAPYSFPNGFTKEFLAERIKIPESLFDLKHLRNMPATQSTLLNVTQIATTAAGMCDIDIRPTLYSGLMVTGGNSLILGFTERLNHEVAHKCPPTIKLRVSAAPTPMERRFGAWIGGSILGS
;
A
#
# COMPACT_ATOMS: atom_id res chain seq x y z
N MET A 1 0.87 24.14 51.72
CA MET A 1 -0.20 24.11 50.70
C MET A 1 0.42 23.50 49.44
N SER A 2 0.23 22.22 49.26
CA SER A 2 0.69 21.51 48.08
C SER A 2 -0.33 21.72 46.97
N GLY A 3 0.07 22.51 45.94
CA GLY A 3 -0.69 22.61 44.71
C GLY A 3 -0.66 21.29 43.99
N GLY A 4 -1.75 20.55 44.00
CA GLY A 4 -1.93 19.38 43.15
C GLY A 4 -1.94 19.85 41.71
N ILE A 5 -0.95 19.39 40.96
CA ILE A 5 -0.95 19.44 39.50
C ILE A 5 -2.02 18.44 39.09
N TYR A 6 -3.21 18.90 38.73
CA TYR A 6 -4.15 18.13 37.95
C TYR A 6 -3.59 18.05 36.52
N GLY A 7 -2.72 17.09 36.28
CA GLY A 7 -2.50 16.57 34.96
C GLY A 7 -3.74 15.74 34.65
N GLY A 8 -4.70 16.30 33.93
CA GLY A 8 -5.71 15.48 33.27
C GLY A 8 -4.93 14.56 32.33
N ASP A 9 -5.14 13.24 32.44
CA ASP A 9 -4.68 12.29 31.44
C ASP A 9 -5.27 12.74 30.10
N GLU A 10 -4.47 13.39 29.26
CA GLU A 10 -4.86 13.72 27.90
C GLU A 10 -5.07 12.38 27.20
N VAL A 11 -6.33 12.07 26.91
CA VAL A 11 -6.70 10.86 26.18
C VAL A 11 -6.22 11.04 24.75
N SER A 12 -5.06 10.50 24.44
CA SER A 12 -4.52 10.56 23.07
C SER A 12 -5.42 9.76 22.12
N GLY A 13 -5.70 10.35 20.96
CA GLY A 13 -6.44 9.67 19.90
C GLY A 13 -5.61 8.53 19.30
N VAL A 14 -6.26 7.56 18.68
CA VAL A 14 -5.63 6.49 17.90
C VAL A 14 -5.82 6.77 16.43
N VAL A 15 -4.75 6.59 15.63
CA VAL A 15 -4.75 6.80 14.19
C VAL A 15 -4.57 5.47 13.47
N PHE A 16 -5.47 5.20 12.54
CA PHE A 16 -5.43 4.03 11.66
C PHE A 16 -5.31 4.47 10.21
N ASP A 17 -4.34 3.89 9.49
CA ASP A 17 -4.13 4.13 8.06
C ASP A 17 -4.19 2.82 7.29
N GLY A 18 -5.29 2.62 6.56
CA GLY A 18 -5.55 1.42 5.77
C GLY A 18 -5.02 1.53 4.34
N GLY A 19 -3.88 0.91 4.06
CA GLY A 19 -3.35 0.75 2.71
C GLY A 19 -3.56 -0.68 2.17
N SER A 20 -3.50 -0.86 0.84
CA SER A 20 -3.63 -2.19 0.21
C SER A 20 -2.46 -3.13 0.53
N HIS A 21 -1.28 -2.59 0.86
CA HIS A 21 -0.10 -3.36 1.25
C HIS A 21 -0.06 -3.62 2.75
N SER A 22 -0.25 -2.58 3.55
CA SER A 22 -0.20 -2.68 5.00
C SER A 22 -1.17 -1.72 5.69
N PHE A 23 -1.53 -2.07 6.92
CA PHE A 23 -2.39 -1.34 7.83
C PHE A 23 -1.55 -0.82 9.01
N ARG A 24 -1.62 0.47 9.27
CA ARG A 24 -0.81 1.15 10.28
C ARG A 24 -1.69 1.61 11.43
N ALA A 25 -1.20 1.41 12.64
CA ALA A 25 -1.86 1.82 13.87
C ALA A 25 -0.86 2.47 14.83
N GLY A 26 -1.27 3.51 15.53
CA GLY A 26 -0.46 4.21 16.53
C GLY A 26 -1.24 5.32 17.20
N PHE A 27 -0.65 5.97 18.20
CA PHE A 27 -1.28 7.07 18.91
C PHE A 27 -1.00 8.42 18.23
N ALA A 28 -1.99 9.30 18.26
CA ALA A 28 -1.83 10.67 17.78
C ALA A 28 -0.77 11.42 18.60
N GLY A 29 -0.01 12.29 17.92
CA GLY A 29 1.14 12.98 18.51
C GLY A 29 2.46 12.20 18.43
N GLU A 30 2.45 10.91 18.06
CA GLU A 30 3.67 10.14 17.80
C GLU A 30 4.20 10.43 16.38
N GLU A 31 5.53 10.34 16.22
CA GLU A 31 6.22 10.61 14.95
C GLU A 31 5.98 9.50 13.91
N TYR A 32 5.85 8.25 14.37
CA TYR A 32 5.63 7.07 13.52
C TYR A 32 4.59 6.12 14.11
N PRO A 33 3.91 5.31 13.28
CA PRO A 33 2.96 4.32 13.79
C PRO A 33 3.67 3.26 14.66
N LYS A 34 2.99 2.77 15.69
CA LYS A 34 3.48 1.67 16.53
C LYS A 34 3.55 0.34 15.80
N GLY A 35 2.67 0.14 14.83
CA GLY A 35 2.66 -1.06 14.01
C GLY A 35 2.35 -0.79 12.55
N ASP A 36 3.05 -1.53 11.69
CA ASP A 36 2.83 -1.64 10.24
C ASP A 36 2.53 -3.11 9.95
N VAL A 37 1.26 -3.47 9.87
CA VAL A 37 0.78 -4.86 9.77
C VAL A 37 0.38 -5.13 8.32
N PRO A 38 0.74 -6.28 7.71
CA PRO A 38 0.30 -6.62 6.37
C PRO A 38 -1.23 -6.55 6.23
N SER A 39 -1.74 -5.96 5.14
CA SER A 39 -3.16 -5.94 4.79
C SER A 39 -3.62 -7.27 4.18
N TYR A 40 -3.00 -8.35 4.62
CA TYR A 40 -3.29 -9.72 4.25
C TYR A 40 -3.58 -10.52 5.50
N VAL A 41 -4.46 -11.50 5.36
CA VAL A 41 -4.85 -12.43 6.42
C VAL A 41 -4.67 -13.85 5.90
N ALA A 42 -4.02 -14.71 6.67
CA ALA A 42 -3.99 -16.12 6.36
C ALA A 42 -5.27 -16.78 6.93
N VAL A 43 -6.08 -17.31 6.06
CA VAL A 43 -7.41 -17.90 6.37
C VAL A 43 -7.37 -19.39 6.19
N GLN A 44 -7.64 -20.12 7.25
CA GLN A 44 -7.78 -21.58 7.23
C GLN A 44 -9.24 -21.96 7.47
N GLU A 45 -9.84 -22.63 6.50
CA GLU A 45 -11.18 -23.20 6.68
C GLU A 45 -11.11 -24.41 7.62
N VAL A 46 -11.89 -24.38 8.70
CA VAL A 46 -12.04 -25.49 9.61
C VAL A 46 -13.27 -26.28 9.18
N GLU A 47 -13.09 -27.55 8.86
CA GLU A 47 -14.22 -28.46 8.66
C GLU A 47 -14.98 -28.57 10.00
N PRO A 48 -16.31 -28.50 10.02
CA PRO A 48 -17.07 -28.69 11.25
C PRO A 48 -16.77 -30.09 11.81
N ASP A 49 -16.42 -30.15 13.08
CA ASP A 49 -16.21 -31.43 13.78
C ASP A 49 -17.43 -32.34 13.56
N ALA A 50 -17.20 -33.56 13.09
CA ALA A 50 -18.23 -34.53 12.75
C ALA A 50 -19.09 -34.99 13.97
N ASP A 51 -18.75 -34.54 15.18
CA ASP A 51 -19.39 -34.95 16.45
C ASP A 51 -20.48 -33.99 16.96
N VAL A 52 -20.87 -32.98 16.16
CA VAL A 52 -22.06 -32.17 16.51
C VAL A 52 -23.29 -32.87 15.97
N GLU A 53 -23.91 -33.70 16.81
CA GLU A 53 -25.21 -34.36 16.56
C GLU A 53 -26.20 -33.32 15.96
N MET A 54 -26.71 -33.66 14.77
CA MET A 54 -27.81 -32.97 14.13
C MET A 54 -29.01 -32.94 15.06
N LYS A 55 -29.29 -31.83 15.73
CA LYS A 55 -30.62 -31.58 16.25
C LYS A 55 -31.53 -31.31 15.06
N GLU A 56 -32.37 -32.28 14.74
CA GLU A 56 -33.43 -32.13 13.74
C GLU A 56 -34.31 -30.93 14.06
N GLY A 57 -34.48 -30.05 13.09
CA GLY A 57 -35.57 -29.09 13.06
C GLY A 57 -35.22 -27.64 13.14
N THR A 58 -34.41 -27.12 12.20
CA THR A 58 -34.56 -25.73 11.73
C THR A 58 -33.92 -25.61 10.36
N GLU A 59 -34.68 -25.22 9.36
CA GLU A 59 -34.18 -24.77 8.07
C GLU A 59 -33.24 -23.59 8.28
N SER A 60 -31.95 -23.75 8.04
CA SER A 60 -31.04 -22.64 8.03
C SER A 60 -29.98 -22.81 6.95
N ASN A 61 -30.26 -22.15 5.86
CA ASN A 61 -29.25 -21.69 4.94
C ASN A 61 -28.35 -20.66 5.67
N ASN A 62 -27.07 -20.96 5.84
CA ASN A 62 -25.93 -20.16 6.32
C ASN A 62 -25.31 -20.62 7.66
N VAL A 63 -24.82 -21.86 7.66
CA VAL A 63 -23.76 -22.20 8.62
C VAL A 63 -22.48 -21.49 8.13
N LYS A 64 -22.15 -20.31 8.70
CA LYS A 64 -20.86 -19.68 8.46
C LYS A 64 -19.78 -20.69 8.83
N LYS A 65 -19.02 -21.19 7.85
CA LYS A 65 -17.86 -22.05 8.11
C LYS A 65 -16.93 -21.32 9.09
N LYS A 66 -16.55 -22.01 10.15
CA LYS A 66 -15.60 -21.45 11.12
C LYS A 66 -14.26 -21.25 10.42
N ARG A 67 -13.77 -20.00 10.39
CA ARG A 67 -12.50 -19.63 9.78
C ARG A 67 -11.51 -19.29 10.88
N ASN A 68 -10.34 -19.92 10.86
CA ASN A 68 -9.21 -19.49 11.67
C ASN A 68 -8.45 -18.43 10.88
N MET A 69 -8.26 -17.26 11.47
CA MET A 69 -7.55 -16.13 10.85
C MET A 69 -6.21 -15.91 11.56
N PHE A 70 -5.14 -15.81 10.80
CA PHE A 70 -3.79 -15.54 11.30
C PHE A 70 -3.35 -14.19 10.76
N ILE A 71 -3.06 -13.25 11.67
CA ILE A 71 -2.77 -11.85 11.37
C ILE A 71 -1.40 -11.50 11.91
N GLY A 72 -0.73 -10.56 11.22
CA GLY A 72 0.62 -10.13 11.54
C GLY A 72 1.71 -10.92 10.82
N THR A 73 2.82 -10.27 10.51
CA THR A 73 3.90 -10.79 9.67
C THR A 73 4.40 -12.16 10.15
N THR A 74 4.60 -12.33 11.44
CA THR A 74 5.11 -13.57 12.01
C THR A 74 4.13 -14.75 11.91
N LYS A 75 2.83 -14.48 11.89
CA LYS A 75 1.80 -15.53 11.83
C LYS A 75 1.46 -15.90 10.38
N ILE A 76 1.49 -14.95 9.45
CA ILE A 76 1.16 -15.17 8.03
C ILE A 76 2.22 -16.03 7.33
N VAL A 77 3.50 -15.81 7.63
CA VAL A 77 4.62 -16.51 6.98
C VAL A 77 4.80 -17.97 7.41
N VAL A 78 4.07 -18.44 8.43
CA VAL A 78 4.13 -19.85 8.87
C VAL A 78 3.35 -20.72 7.88
N PRO A 79 4.00 -21.69 7.21
CA PRO A 79 3.31 -22.57 6.28
C PRO A 79 2.32 -23.49 7.01
N ARG A 80 1.06 -23.51 6.54
CA ARG A 80 -0.02 -24.35 7.09
C ARG A 80 -0.79 -25.02 5.96
N PRO A 81 -1.26 -26.26 6.16
CA PRO A 81 -2.09 -26.92 5.15
C PRO A 81 -3.44 -26.21 5.00
N LYS A 82 -4.01 -26.24 3.81
CA LYS A 82 -5.33 -25.68 3.49
C LYS A 82 -5.52 -24.20 3.93
N THR A 83 -4.44 -23.42 3.97
CA THR A 83 -4.47 -22.01 4.39
C THR A 83 -4.28 -21.12 3.20
N THR A 84 -5.23 -20.22 2.93
CA THR A 84 -5.16 -19.23 1.85
C THR A 84 -4.79 -17.87 2.41
N ILE A 85 -3.96 -17.12 1.67
CA ILE A 85 -3.67 -15.72 1.99
C ILE A 85 -4.55 -14.82 1.14
N GLN A 86 -5.28 -13.94 1.80
CA GLN A 86 -6.26 -13.05 1.18
C GLN A 86 -6.08 -11.62 1.70
N SER A 87 -6.37 -10.63 0.86
CA SER A 87 -6.46 -9.23 1.28
C SER A 87 -7.90 -8.90 1.64
N PHE A 88 -8.09 -8.13 2.70
CA PHE A 88 -9.40 -7.58 3.04
C PHE A 88 -9.71 -6.30 2.24
N MET A 89 -8.72 -5.76 1.51
CA MET A 89 -8.82 -4.56 0.71
C MET A 89 -9.03 -4.86 -0.77
N LYS A 90 -9.87 -4.06 -1.42
CA LYS A 90 -10.01 -4.03 -2.87
C LYS A 90 -10.14 -2.58 -3.34
N ASP A 91 -9.39 -2.20 -4.38
CA ASP A 91 -9.41 -0.84 -4.93
C ASP A 91 -9.15 0.27 -3.89
N GLY A 92 -8.33 -0.02 -2.86
CA GLY A 92 -8.05 0.90 -1.77
C GLY A 92 -9.20 1.10 -0.78
N MET A 93 -10.17 0.19 -0.74
CA MET A 93 -11.33 0.21 0.15
C MET A 93 -11.49 -1.13 0.86
N ILE A 94 -12.12 -1.13 2.02
CA ILE A 94 -12.45 -2.37 2.75
C ILE A 94 -13.51 -3.13 1.97
N GLU A 95 -13.27 -4.43 1.73
CA GLU A 95 -14.21 -5.34 1.05
C GLU A 95 -14.66 -6.47 1.97
N ASP A 96 -13.72 -7.17 2.60
CA ASP A 96 -14.04 -8.22 3.58
C ASP A 96 -14.00 -7.64 5.00
N TRP A 97 -15.19 -7.43 5.57
CA TRP A 97 -15.37 -6.83 6.88
C TRP A 97 -15.03 -7.79 8.03
N ASP A 98 -15.22 -9.10 7.86
CA ASP A 98 -14.88 -10.09 8.89
C ASP A 98 -13.35 -10.14 9.09
N MET A 99 -12.58 -10.08 7.99
CA MET A 99 -11.12 -9.98 8.05
C MET A 99 -10.65 -8.63 8.60
N PHE A 100 -11.31 -7.53 8.21
CA PHE A 100 -10.99 -6.20 8.72
C PHE A 100 -11.23 -6.10 10.23
N GLU A 101 -12.35 -6.61 10.72
CA GLU A 101 -12.64 -6.65 12.15
C GLU A 101 -11.56 -7.42 12.93
N SER A 102 -11.16 -8.58 12.44
CA SER A 102 -10.09 -9.37 13.07
C SER A 102 -8.75 -8.64 13.08
N LEU A 103 -8.44 -7.88 12.01
CA LEU A 103 -7.24 -7.03 11.97
C LEU A 103 -7.33 -5.85 12.95
N LEU A 104 -8.50 -5.26 13.08
CA LEU A 104 -8.74 -4.15 14.01
C LEU A 104 -8.59 -4.63 15.47
N GLU A 105 -9.17 -5.80 15.81
CA GLU A 105 -8.99 -6.45 17.11
C GLU A 105 -7.51 -6.74 17.39
N TYR A 106 -6.80 -7.31 16.41
CA TYR A 106 -5.36 -7.52 16.51
C TYR A 106 -4.58 -6.21 16.74
N SER A 107 -4.98 -5.14 16.04
CA SER A 107 -4.31 -3.85 16.16
C SER A 107 -4.51 -3.23 17.55
N TYR A 108 -5.69 -3.34 18.14
CA TYR A 108 -5.92 -2.88 19.51
C TYR A 108 -5.21 -3.74 20.55
N SER A 109 -5.27 -5.07 20.43
CA SER A 109 -4.69 -5.98 21.44
C SER A 109 -3.17 -6.09 21.34
N GLU A 110 -2.62 -6.31 20.16
CA GLU A 110 -1.22 -6.69 19.98
C GLU A 110 -0.32 -5.51 19.58
N VAL A 111 -0.87 -4.46 18.97
CA VAL A 111 -0.08 -3.29 18.52
C VAL A 111 -0.19 -2.14 19.51
N LEU A 112 -1.42 -1.77 19.86
CA LEU A 112 -1.68 -0.62 20.72
C LEU A 112 -1.69 -0.99 22.21
N HIS A 113 -1.94 -2.25 22.53
CA HIS A 113 -2.12 -2.75 23.91
C HIS A 113 -3.15 -1.91 24.68
N SER A 114 -4.28 -1.59 24.02
CA SER A 114 -5.33 -0.76 24.55
C SER A 114 -6.70 -1.20 24.04
N GLU A 115 -7.76 -0.66 24.65
CA GLU A 115 -9.13 -0.98 24.27
C GLU A 115 -9.77 0.19 23.50
N PRO A 116 -10.65 -0.11 22.50
CA PRO A 116 -11.27 0.91 21.65
C PRO A 116 -12.03 2.01 22.41
N GLN A 117 -12.67 1.64 23.50
CA GLN A 117 -13.54 2.54 24.29
C GLN A 117 -12.79 3.67 25.01
N TYR A 118 -11.46 3.58 25.11
CA TYR A 118 -10.66 4.58 25.82
C TYR A 118 -10.12 5.70 24.93
N HIS A 119 -10.16 5.53 23.60
CA HIS A 119 -9.49 6.44 22.67
C HIS A 119 -10.42 6.89 21.55
N PRO A 120 -10.49 8.19 21.25
CA PRO A 120 -11.01 8.65 19.96
C PRO A 120 -10.21 8.04 18.81
N ALA A 121 -10.89 7.71 17.72
CA ALA A 121 -10.25 7.07 16.56
C ALA A 121 -10.30 7.97 15.33
N LEU A 122 -9.14 8.15 14.67
CA LEU A 122 -9.02 8.75 13.36
C LEU A 122 -8.66 7.66 12.35
N PHE A 123 -9.48 7.54 11.29
CA PHE A 123 -9.20 6.63 10.18
C PHE A 123 -8.89 7.39 8.90
N THR A 124 -7.95 6.88 8.13
CA THR A 124 -7.74 7.33 6.75
C THR A 124 -8.74 6.65 5.83
N GLU A 125 -9.10 7.33 4.75
CA GLU A 125 -9.88 6.74 3.67
C GLU A 125 -9.39 7.21 2.30
N SER A 126 -9.62 6.39 1.28
CA SER A 126 -9.40 6.79 -0.11
C SER A 126 -10.32 7.93 -0.54
N ALA A 127 -9.86 8.81 -1.43
CA ALA A 127 -10.67 9.93 -1.91
C ALA A 127 -11.94 9.49 -2.66
N TRP A 128 -11.99 8.25 -3.14
CA TRP A 128 -13.10 7.62 -3.86
C TRP A 128 -13.89 6.61 -3.03
N ASN A 129 -13.69 6.59 -1.70
CA ASN A 129 -14.42 5.68 -0.83
C ASN A 129 -15.93 5.93 -0.89
N ASP A 130 -16.71 4.84 -0.96
CA ASP A 130 -18.16 4.93 -1.08
C ASP A 130 -18.88 5.17 0.26
N LYS A 131 -20.09 5.75 0.12
CA LYS A 131 -20.91 6.14 1.27
C LYS A 131 -21.29 4.93 2.14
N THR A 132 -21.64 3.81 1.51
CA THR A 132 -22.05 2.59 2.23
C THR A 132 -20.94 2.01 3.09
N LYS A 133 -19.70 2.02 2.58
CA LYS A 133 -18.52 1.56 3.33
C LYS A 133 -18.20 2.51 4.50
N ARG A 134 -18.38 3.81 4.30
CA ARG A 134 -18.20 4.81 5.36
C ARG A 134 -19.25 4.63 6.49
N GLU A 135 -20.51 4.44 6.12
CA GLU A 135 -21.59 4.18 7.06
C GLU A 135 -21.33 2.91 7.87
N ARG A 136 -20.90 1.82 7.19
CA ARG A 136 -20.59 0.55 7.85
C ARG A 136 -19.40 0.66 8.81
N LEU A 137 -18.35 1.40 8.45
CA LEU A 137 -17.23 1.63 9.36
C LEU A 137 -17.67 2.42 10.59
N THR A 138 -18.50 3.45 10.39
CA THR A 138 -19.06 4.27 11.47
C THR A 138 -19.91 3.43 12.43
N GLU A 139 -20.82 2.61 11.88
CA GLU A 139 -21.64 1.67 12.65
C GLU A 139 -20.77 0.71 13.46
N LEU A 140 -19.80 0.09 12.82
CA LEU A 140 -18.87 -0.85 13.47
C LEU A 140 -18.15 -0.22 14.66
N LEU A 141 -17.61 0.97 14.50
CA LEU A 141 -16.83 1.64 15.55
C LEU A 141 -17.69 2.09 16.73
N PHE A 142 -18.87 2.61 16.48
CA PHE A 142 -19.76 3.07 17.56
C PHE A 142 -20.54 1.93 18.21
N GLU A 143 -21.14 1.03 17.41
CA GLU A 143 -22.06 0.01 17.94
C GLU A 143 -21.32 -1.21 18.52
N LYS A 144 -20.25 -1.66 17.87
CA LYS A 144 -19.50 -2.84 18.31
C LYS A 144 -18.35 -2.49 19.25
N TYR A 145 -17.55 -1.48 18.88
CA TYR A 145 -16.32 -1.15 19.61
C TYR A 145 -16.48 -0.04 20.64
N ASN A 146 -17.64 0.63 20.68
CA ASN A 146 -17.96 1.71 21.64
C ASN A 146 -16.89 2.82 21.66
N VAL A 147 -16.33 3.15 20.49
CA VAL A 147 -15.32 4.22 20.36
C VAL A 147 -15.95 5.56 20.78
N PRO A 148 -15.33 6.36 21.66
CA PRO A 148 -15.95 7.57 22.21
C PRO A 148 -16.14 8.69 21.18
N ALA A 149 -15.27 8.78 20.20
CA ALA A 149 -15.36 9.71 19.07
C ALA A 149 -14.64 9.13 17.86
N TYR A 150 -15.11 9.49 16.67
CA TYR A 150 -14.58 8.98 15.41
C TYR A 150 -14.47 10.09 14.37
N PHE A 151 -13.35 10.10 13.65
CA PHE A 151 -13.13 11.00 12.52
C PHE A 151 -12.57 10.25 11.33
N LEU A 152 -13.13 10.50 10.14
CA LEU A 152 -12.71 9.89 8.89
C LEU A 152 -12.17 10.97 7.94
N CYS A 153 -10.90 10.84 7.55
CA CYS A 153 -10.23 11.83 6.72
C CYS A 153 -9.61 11.22 5.46
N LYS A 154 -9.62 11.95 4.36
CA LYS A 154 -9.00 11.53 3.10
C LYS A 154 -7.48 11.42 3.27
N ASN A 155 -6.90 10.28 2.86
CA ASN A 155 -5.47 10.02 2.93
C ASN A 155 -4.62 11.12 2.27
N ALA A 156 -5.06 11.65 1.11
CA ALA A 156 -4.36 12.73 0.42
C ALA A 156 -4.35 14.06 1.22
N VAL A 157 -5.44 14.38 1.93
CA VAL A 157 -5.48 15.57 2.80
C VAL A 157 -4.48 15.42 3.94
N LEU A 158 -4.46 14.26 4.56
CA LEU A 158 -3.51 13.97 5.64
C LEU A 158 -2.06 13.97 5.15
N THR A 159 -1.82 13.43 3.96
CA THR A 159 -0.49 13.51 3.32
C THR A 159 -0.06 14.97 3.08
N ALA A 160 -0.98 15.84 2.67
CA ALA A 160 -0.68 17.27 2.52
C ALA A 160 -0.30 17.89 3.87
N PHE A 161 -1.04 17.58 4.94
CA PHE A 161 -0.71 18.06 6.30
C PHE A 161 0.65 17.56 6.80
N ALA A 162 0.98 16.28 6.55
CA ALA A 162 2.32 15.74 6.86
C ALA A 162 3.45 16.50 6.16
N ASN A 163 3.18 17.07 4.99
CA ASN A 163 4.12 17.91 4.25
C ASN A 163 4.02 19.43 4.61
N GLY A 164 3.30 19.77 5.68
CA GLY A 164 3.13 21.15 6.13
C GLY A 164 2.31 22.02 5.16
N ARG A 165 1.37 21.43 4.41
CA ARG A 165 0.58 22.11 3.39
C ARG A 165 -0.91 21.85 3.58
N THR A 166 -1.71 22.84 3.22
CA THR A 166 -3.18 22.73 3.15
C THR A 166 -3.67 22.65 1.70
N SER A 167 -2.80 22.94 0.73
CA SER A 167 -3.14 22.91 -0.70
C SER A 167 -2.00 22.34 -1.53
N GLY A 168 -2.34 21.58 -2.57
CA GLY A 168 -1.38 21.00 -3.52
C GLY A 168 -1.97 19.79 -4.25
N LEU A 169 -1.16 19.19 -5.10
CA LEU A 169 -1.53 17.95 -5.80
C LEU A 169 -0.78 16.78 -5.16
N VAL A 170 -1.49 15.85 -4.56
CA VAL A 170 -0.90 14.66 -3.96
C VAL A 170 -0.91 13.53 -4.99
N VAL A 171 0.28 13.06 -5.37
CA VAL A 171 0.47 11.88 -6.21
C VAL A 171 0.94 10.74 -5.31
N ASP A 172 0.06 9.77 -5.11
CA ASP A 172 0.32 8.58 -4.31
C ASP A 172 0.48 7.37 -5.22
N SER A 173 1.69 6.83 -5.27
CA SER A 173 1.99 5.58 -6.00
C SER A 173 2.14 4.43 -5.01
N GLY A 174 1.04 3.73 -4.78
CA GLY A 174 0.91 2.65 -3.81
C GLY A 174 1.16 1.25 -4.40
N ALA A 175 0.75 0.22 -3.67
CA ALA A 175 0.92 -1.17 -4.10
C ALA A 175 0.03 -1.52 -5.30
N THR A 176 -1.28 -1.29 -5.19
CA THR A 176 -2.26 -1.73 -6.20
C THR A 176 -2.58 -0.68 -7.25
N GLN A 177 -2.33 0.59 -6.96
CA GLN A 177 -2.73 1.70 -7.82
C GLN A 177 -1.89 2.95 -7.59
N THR A 178 -1.92 3.84 -8.59
CA THR A 178 -1.42 5.22 -8.46
C THR A 178 -2.60 6.18 -8.61
N SER A 179 -2.66 7.19 -7.75
CA SER A 179 -3.70 8.22 -7.75
C SER A 179 -3.10 9.62 -7.68
N ALA A 180 -3.82 10.58 -8.25
CA ALA A 180 -3.56 12.00 -8.04
C ALA A 180 -4.82 12.65 -7.50
N VAL A 181 -4.68 13.28 -6.34
CA VAL A 181 -5.77 13.92 -5.61
C VAL A 181 -5.41 15.39 -5.40
N PRO A 182 -6.12 16.32 -6.05
CA PRO A 182 -5.97 17.73 -5.74
C PRO A 182 -6.56 18.03 -4.35
N VAL A 183 -5.78 18.74 -3.55
CA VAL A 183 -6.18 19.21 -2.22
C VAL A 183 -6.16 20.73 -2.24
N TYR A 184 -7.21 21.39 -1.78
CA TYR A 184 -7.31 22.82 -1.70
C TYR A 184 -7.96 23.23 -0.37
N ASP A 185 -7.26 24.09 0.37
CA ASP A 185 -7.66 24.56 1.72
C ASP A 185 -8.06 23.43 2.68
N GLY A 186 -7.34 22.31 2.63
CA GLY A 186 -7.60 21.15 3.48
C GLY A 186 -8.70 20.22 2.99
N TYR A 187 -9.25 20.42 1.79
CA TYR A 187 -10.28 19.57 1.21
C TYR A 187 -9.83 18.93 -0.09
N ALA A 188 -10.15 17.65 -0.25
CA ALA A 188 -9.94 16.95 -1.51
C ALA A 188 -10.97 17.38 -2.56
N VAL A 189 -10.51 17.76 -3.75
CA VAL A 189 -11.34 18.12 -4.91
C VAL A 189 -11.80 16.83 -5.58
N THR A 190 -12.86 16.22 -5.07
CA THR A 190 -13.26 14.85 -5.37
C THR A 190 -13.60 14.59 -6.84
N HIS A 191 -14.16 15.59 -7.56
CA HIS A 191 -14.49 15.45 -8.99
C HIS A 191 -13.24 15.42 -9.90
N ALA A 192 -12.09 15.87 -9.36
CA ALA A 192 -10.82 15.91 -10.09
C ALA A 192 -9.84 14.80 -9.65
N VAL A 193 -10.32 13.82 -8.89
CA VAL A 193 -9.53 12.64 -8.52
C VAL A 193 -9.31 11.76 -9.74
N VAL A 194 -8.05 11.44 -10.05
CA VAL A 194 -7.66 10.55 -11.13
C VAL A 194 -6.84 9.41 -10.56
N ARG A 195 -7.14 8.18 -10.98
CA ARG A 195 -6.41 6.98 -10.56
C ARG A 195 -6.30 5.96 -11.67
N ALA A 196 -5.28 5.12 -11.60
CA ALA A 196 -5.12 3.97 -12.47
C ALA A 196 -4.57 2.76 -11.68
N PRO A 197 -4.90 1.53 -12.07
CA PRO A 197 -4.42 0.31 -11.42
C PRO A 197 -2.97 -0.01 -11.82
N ILE A 198 -2.08 0.97 -11.70
CA ILE A 198 -0.64 0.85 -11.89
C ILE A 198 0.05 1.17 -10.57
N GLY A 199 0.79 0.23 -10.04
CA GLY A 199 1.42 0.33 -8.72
C GLY A 199 2.54 -0.69 -8.54
N GLY A 200 2.92 -0.92 -7.31
CA GLY A 200 3.97 -1.87 -6.95
C GLY A 200 3.67 -3.32 -7.38
N ASP A 201 2.41 -3.71 -7.39
CA ASP A 201 2.01 -5.06 -7.83
C ASP A 201 2.32 -5.28 -9.31
N VAL A 202 2.10 -4.26 -10.15
CA VAL A 202 2.48 -4.30 -11.56
C VAL A 202 4.00 -4.43 -11.71
N ILE A 203 4.78 -3.72 -10.90
CA ILE A 203 6.24 -3.85 -10.88
C ILE A 203 6.67 -5.27 -10.51
N CYS A 204 6.05 -5.87 -9.48
CA CYS A 204 6.31 -7.25 -9.08
C CYS A 204 5.96 -8.25 -10.19
N GLU A 205 4.84 -8.05 -10.89
CA GLU A 205 4.46 -8.88 -12.04
C GLU A 205 5.48 -8.78 -13.18
N GLN A 206 5.96 -7.58 -13.50
CA GLN A 206 6.98 -7.38 -14.53
C GLN A 206 8.32 -8.03 -14.11
N LEU A 207 8.70 -7.94 -12.82
CA LEU A 207 9.87 -8.64 -12.28
C LEU A 207 9.71 -10.16 -12.39
N GLN A 208 8.55 -10.71 -12.02
CA GLN A 208 8.28 -12.14 -12.13
C GLN A 208 8.41 -12.61 -13.58
N HIS A 209 7.79 -11.91 -14.53
CA HIS A 209 7.91 -12.24 -15.96
C HIS A 209 9.36 -12.21 -16.45
N MET A 210 10.16 -11.26 -16.00
CA MET A 210 11.57 -11.20 -16.34
C MET A 210 12.35 -12.42 -15.79
N LEU A 211 12.07 -12.80 -14.53
CA LEU A 211 12.72 -13.95 -13.90
C LEU A 211 12.34 -15.26 -14.61
N ASP A 212 11.05 -15.43 -14.96
CA ASP A 212 10.55 -16.59 -15.69
C ASP A 212 11.18 -16.71 -17.08
N GLU A 213 11.29 -15.60 -17.83
CA GLU A 213 11.94 -15.57 -19.15
C GLU A 213 13.43 -15.93 -19.08
N GLN A 214 14.08 -15.59 -17.99
CA GLN A 214 15.51 -15.87 -17.80
C GLN A 214 15.77 -17.24 -17.17
N ASN A 215 14.71 -18.05 -16.93
CA ASN A 215 14.76 -19.38 -16.31
C ASN A 215 15.59 -19.41 -15.01
N ILE A 216 15.50 -18.35 -14.21
CA ILE A 216 16.33 -18.21 -12.99
C ILE A 216 15.97 -19.25 -11.92
N GLU A 217 14.76 -19.81 -11.95
CA GLU A 217 14.37 -20.94 -11.07
C GLU A 217 15.09 -22.25 -11.46
N GLU A 218 15.53 -22.40 -12.73
CA GLU A 218 16.09 -23.62 -13.29
C GLU A 218 17.63 -23.61 -13.46
N ASP A 219 18.32 -22.49 -13.18
CA ASP A 219 19.78 -22.41 -13.26
C ASP A 219 20.48 -23.19 -12.11
N VAL A 220 20.08 -24.44 -11.98
CA VAL A 220 20.83 -25.46 -11.27
C VAL A 220 21.81 -26.03 -12.31
N ASN A 221 23.07 -25.59 -12.24
CA ASN A 221 24.14 -26.26 -12.97
C ASN A 221 24.06 -27.74 -12.63
N GLU A 222 23.73 -28.61 -13.59
CA GLU A 222 23.60 -30.05 -13.38
C GLU A 222 24.86 -30.70 -12.77
N ASN A 223 25.98 -30.00 -12.80
CA ASN A 223 27.28 -30.44 -12.32
C ASN A 223 27.70 -29.90 -10.95
N GLU A 224 26.93 -29.00 -10.34
CA GLU A 224 27.19 -28.52 -8.99
C GLU A 224 26.10 -29.03 -8.00
N PRO A 225 26.46 -29.46 -6.77
CA PRO A 225 25.47 -29.83 -5.78
C PRO A 225 24.57 -28.62 -5.52
N PRO A 226 23.23 -28.82 -5.40
CA PRO A 226 22.33 -27.71 -5.15
C PRO A 226 22.74 -26.99 -3.87
N ARG A 227 22.91 -25.68 -3.94
CA ARG A 227 23.31 -24.83 -2.81
C ARG A 227 22.25 -24.81 -1.68
N TRP A 228 21.06 -25.30 -1.98
CA TRP A 228 19.97 -25.44 -1.02
C TRP A 228 19.19 -26.74 -1.25
N THR A 229 18.61 -27.27 -0.19
CA THR A 229 17.74 -28.43 -0.27
C THR A 229 16.39 -28.09 0.36
N LYS A 230 15.30 -28.46 -0.31
CA LYS A 230 13.95 -28.28 0.24
C LYS A 230 13.84 -29.05 1.57
N ARG A 231 13.42 -28.36 2.65
CA ARG A 231 13.20 -29.04 3.93
C ARG A 231 12.13 -30.13 3.77
N LYS A 232 12.47 -31.34 4.22
CA LYS A 232 11.52 -32.45 4.26
C LYS A 232 10.49 -32.23 5.38
N GLY A 233 9.23 -32.59 5.14
CA GLY A 233 8.19 -32.53 6.18
C GLY A 233 7.48 -31.18 6.30
N LEU A 234 7.68 -30.24 5.38
CA LEU A 234 6.84 -29.04 5.31
C LEU A 234 5.43 -29.41 4.82
N PRO A 235 4.37 -28.79 5.38
CA PRO A 235 3.02 -29.01 4.90
C PRO A 235 2.88 -28.54 3.45
N GLU A 236 1.97 -29.18 2.72
CA GLU A 236 1.58 -28.70 1.40
C GLU A 236 0.90 -27.34 1.54
N VAL A 237 1.44 -26.32 0.87
CA VAL A 237 0.93 -24.95 0.92
C VAL A 237 0.03 -24.66 -0.27
N THR A 238 -0.86 -23.69 -0.12
CA THR A 238 -1.73 -23.23 -1.20
C THR A 238 -0.98 -22.33 -2.18
N GLU A 239 -1.51 -22.22 -3.41
CA GLU A 239 -0.97 -21.28 -4.42
C GLU A 239 -0.94 -19.83 -3.93
N SER A 240 -1.95 -19.40 -3.16
CA SER A 240 -2.00 -18.03 -2.62
C SER A 240 -0.88 -17.76 -1.62
N TYR A 241 -0.49 -18.75 -0.82
CA TYR A 241 0.66 -18.65 0.08
C TYR A 241 1.97 -18.53 -0.71
N ASP A 242 2.14 -19.38 -1.72
CA ASP A 242 3.35 -19.36 -2.56
C ASP A 242 3.48 -18.01 -3.30
N LYS A 243 2.40 -17.52 -3.90
CA LYS A 243 2.36 -16.19 -4.52
C LYS A 243 2.70 -15.06 -3.53
N PHE A 244 2.19 -15.12 -2.31
CA PHE A 244 2.49 -14.13 -1.29
C PHE A 244 3.97 -14.13 -0.90
N MET A 245 4.56 -15.31 -0.70
CA MET A 245 5.98 -15.43 -0.35
C MET A 245 6.90 -14.98 -1.50
N LYS A 246 6.56 -15.33 -2.75
CA LYS A 246 7.27 -14.85 -3.94
C LYS A 246 7.18 -13.34 -4.06
N LYS A 247 6.00 -12.75 -3.84
CA LYS A 247 5.80 -11.31 -3.87
C LYS A 247 6.70 -10.58 -2.89
N GLN A 248 6.91 -11.08 -1.68
CA GLN A 248 7.84 -10.47 -0.72
C GLN A 248 9.27 -10.40 -1.25
N ILE A 249 9.74 -11.45 -1.95
CA ILE A 249 11.07 -11.45 -2.57
C ILE A 249 11.13 -10.42 -3.69
N LEU A 250 10.08 -10.34 -4.52
CA LEU A 250 10.00 -9.37 -5.62
C LEU A 250 9.95 -7.92 -5.12
N GLU A 251 9.26 -7.66 -4.01
CA GLU A 251 9.24 -6.35 -3.36
C GLU A 251 10.62 -5.96 -2.82
N ASP A 252 11.33 -6.89 -2.17
CA ASP A 252 12.70 -6.67 -1.72
C ASP A 252 13.65 -6.41 -2.89
N MET A 253 13.53 -7.19 -3.96
CA MET A 253 14.28 -7.00 -5.20
C MET A 253 13.99 -5.63 -5.83
N ALA A 254 12.71 -5.23 -5.89
CA ALA A 254 12.32 -3.94 -6.46
C ALA A 254 12.98 -2.76 -5.73
N VAL A 255 13.00 -2.78 -4.41
CA VAL A 255 13.65 -1.75 -3.58
C VAL A 255 15.18 -1.77 -3.76
N SER A 256 15.77 -2.96 -3.94
CA SER A 256 17.22 -3.13 -3.96
C SER A 256 17.87 -2.75 -5.29
N ILE A 257 17.24 -3.04 -6.42
CA ILE A 257 17.90 -2.92 -7.73
C ILE A 257 17.24 -1.97 -8.73
N LEU A 258 15.93 -1.67 -8.58
CA LEU A 258 15.22 -0.86 -9.57
C LEU A 258 15.61 0.60 -9.51
N GLN A 259 15.72 1.21 -10.68
CA GLN A 259 16.07 2.61 -10.85
C GLN A 259 15.37 3.19 -12.08
N LEU A 260 14.89 4.41 -11.99
CA LEU A 260 14.41 5.21 -13.12
C LEU A 260 15.46 6.19 -13.59
N CYS A 261 15.50 6.43 -14.90
CA CYS A 261 16.21 7.57 -15.45
C CYS A 261 15.32 8.82 -15.30
N ASP A 262 15.90 10.00 -15.16
CA ASP A 262 15.21 11.28 -15.10
C ASP A 262 14.52 11.65 -16.43
N THR A 263 15.01 11.12 -17.55
CA THR A 263 14.43 11.23 -18.88
C THR A 263 13.83 9.91 -19.37
N PRO A 264 12.97 9.91 -20.41
CA PRO A 264 12.47 8.68 -21.03
C PRO A 264 13.57 7.71 -21.38
N LEU A 265 13.27 6.41 -21.28
CA LEU A 265 14.23 5.34 -21.48
C LEU A 265 14.91 5.43 -22.85
N ASP A 266 16.23 5.59 -22.83
CA ASP A 266 17.12 5.38 -23.95
C ASP A 266 17.78 4.01 -23.81
N ALA A 267 17.53 3.11 -24.77
CA ALA A 267 18.03 1.74 -24.72
C ALA A 267 19.57 1.68 -24.75
N GLU A 268 20.23 2.55 -25.54
CA GLU A 268 21.69 2.59 -25.60
C GLU A 268 22.31 3.11 -24.29
N TYR A 269 21.62 4.06 -23.63
CA TYR A 269 22.04 4.57 -22.32
C TYR A 269 21.86 3.51 -21.24
N ALA A 270 20.74 2.80 -21.24
CA ALA A 270 20.43 1.76 -20.26
C ALA A 270 21.47 0.61 -20.26
N GLU A 271 22.01 0.25 -21.43
CA GLU A 271 23.05 -0.79 -21.56
C GLU A 271 24.43 -0.34 -21.04
N LYS A 272 24.66 0.97 -20.94
CA LYS A 272 25.92 1.54 -20.42
C LYS A 272 25.94 1.74 -18.92
N LEU A 273 24.78 1.60 -18.26
CA LEU A 273 24.69 1.76 -16.82
C LEU A 273 25.32 0.57 -16.08
N PRO A 274 25.88 0.80 -14.88
CA PRO A 274 26.46 -0.29 -14.10
C PRO A 274 25.40 -1.32 -13.71
N SER A 275 25.80 -2.59 -13.67
CA SER A 275 24.97 -3.68 -13.16
C SER A 275 24.70 -3.50 -11.65
N ALA A 276 23.61 -4.08 -11.18
CA ALA A 276 23.31 -4.19 -9.76
C ALA A 276 23.15 -5.67 -9.39
N PRO A 277 23.93 -6.19 -8.44
CA PRO A 277 23.78 -7.56 -7.97
C PRO A 277 22.57 -7.69 -7.04
N TYR A 278 21.86 -8.80 -7.15
CA TYR A 278 20.84 -9.20 -6.18
C TYR A 278 21.11 -10.64 -5.72
N SER A 279 21.11 -10.83 -4.39
CA SER A 279 21.30 -12.14 -3.76
C SER A 279 19.97 -12.69 -3.29
N PHE A 280 19.52 -13.77 -3.92
CA PHE A 280 18.29 -14.45 -3.54
C PHE A 280 18.44 -15.19 -2.20
N PRO A 281 17.32 -15.45 -1.48
CA PRO A 281 17.35 -16.16 -0.21
C PRO A 281 17.99 -17.55 -0.23
N ASN A 282 18.03 -18.19 -1.41
CA ASN A 282 18.70 -19.48 -1.64
C ASN A 282 20.22 -19.38 -1.77
N GLY A 283 20.80 -18.17 -1.73
CA GLY A 283 22.21 -17.90 -1.89
C GLY A 283 22.69 -17.71 -3.35
N PHE A 284 21.77 -17.83 -4.32
CA PHE A 284 22.09 -17.49 -5.72
C PHE A 284 22.20 -15.97 -5.85
N THR A 285 23.22 -15.51 -6.54
CA THR A 285 23.43 -14.07 -6.82
C THR A 285 23.50 -13.85 -8.32
N LYS A 286 22.75 -12.86 -8.81
CA LYS A 286 22.74 -12.47 -10.21
C LYS A 286 22.90 -10.97 -10.35
N GLU A 287 23.59 -10.55 -11.39
CA GLU A 287 23.70 -9.16 -11.80
C GLU A 287 22.60 -8.81 -12.81
N PHE A 288 21.93 -7.69 -12.57
CA PHE A 288 20.89 -7.14 -13.43
C PHE A 288 21.41 -5.86 -14.11
N LEU A 289 21.21 -5.77 -15.42
CA LEU A 289 21.68 -4.67 -16.26
C LEU A 289 20.52 -3.72 -16.63
N ALA A 290 20.18 -3.70 -17.91
CA ALA A 290 19.14 -2.81 -18.46
C ALA A 290 17.73 -3.13 -17.91
N GLU A 291 17.49 -4.35 -17.48
CA GLU A 291 16.20 -4.80 -16.94
C GLU A 291 15.75 -3.97 -15.74
N ARG A 292 16.70 -3.64 -14.85
CA ARG A 292 16.45 -2.86 -13.64
C ARG A 292 15.92 -1.45 -13.91
N ILE A 293 16.10 -0.96 -15.14
CA ILE A 293 15.61 0.35 -15.58
C ILE A 293 14.35 0.21 -16.43
N LYS A 294 14.28 -0.83 -17.28
CA LYS A 294 13.12 -1.08 -18.15
C LYS A 294 11.84 -1.41 -17.36
N ILE A 295 11.97 -2.12 -16.24
CA ILE A 295 10.83 -2.53 -15.44
C ILE A 295 10.07 -1.34 -14.84
N PRO A 296 10.70 -0.42 -14.08
CA PRO A 296 9.96 0.71 -13.50
C PRO A 296 9.56 1.75 -14.54
N GLU A 297 10.17 1.77 -15.74
CA GLU A 297 9.74 2.60 -16.86
C GLU A 297 8.28 2.37 -17.22
N SER A 298 7.76 1.16 -16.98
CA SER A 298 6.35 0.81 -17.20
C SER A 298 5.35 1.69 -16.44
N LEU A 299 5.75 2.37 -15.36
CA LEU A 299 4.93 3.34 -14.66
C LEU A 299 4.76 4.65 -15.45
N PHE A 300 5.72 5.01 -16.30
CA PHE A 300 5.76 6.24 -17.07
C PHE A 300 5.48 6.05 -18.57
N ASP A 301 5.88 4.90 -19.14
CA ASP A 301 5.51 4.49 -20.50
C ASP A 301 4.89 3.09 -20.49
N LEU A 302 3.58 3.05 -20.66
CA LEU A 302 2.78 1.82 -20.62
C LEU A 302 3.11 0.83 -21.75
N LYS A 303 3.89 1.21 -22.76
CA LYS A 303 4.38 0.30 -23.81
C LYS A 303 5.32 -0.77 -23.26
N HIS A 304 5.94 -0.50 -22.13
CA HIS A 304 6.83 -1.45 -21.46
C HIS A 304 6.10 -2.47 -20.59
N LEU A 305 4.77 -2.33 -20.42
CA LEU A 305 3.95 -3.32 -19.72
C LEU A 305 3.77 -4.57 -20.58
N ARG A 306 4.09 -5.72 -19.97
CA ARG A 306 3.89 -7.05 -20.59
C ARG A 306 2.56 -7.63 -20.10
N ASN A 307 1.91 -8.42 -20.97
CA ASN A 307 0.72 -9.20 -20.64
C ASN A 307 -0.50 -8.41 -20.11
N MET A 308 -0.61 -7.12 -20.46
CA MET A 308 -1.76 -6.35 -20.07
C MET A 308 -3.00 -6.72 -20.90
N PRO A 309 -4.19 -6.79 -20.26
CA PRO A 309 -5.44 -7.05 -20.98
C PRO A 309 -5.73 -5.96 -22.01
N ALA A 310 -6.57 -6.29 -23.03
CA ALA A 310 -6.91 -5.43 -24.16
C ALA A 310 -7.52 -4.05 -23.82
N THR A 311 -7.80 -3.76 -22.56
CA THR A 311 -8.27 -2.46 -22.03
C THR A 311 -7.15 -1.42 -21.91
N GLN A 312 -5.97 -1.70 -22.44
CA GLN A 312 -4.76 -0.86 -22.35
C GLN A 312 -4.93 0.57 -22.89
N SER A 313 -5.83 0.79 -23.83
CA SER A 313 -6.05 2.11 -24.46
C SER A 313 -6.62 3.17 -23.50
N THR A 314 -7.12 2.78 -22.34
CA THR A 314 -7.73 3.68 -21.34
C THR A 314 -6.89 3.88 -20.10
N LEU A 315 -5.77 3.14 -19.97
CA LEU A 315 -4.87 3.30 -18.82
C LEU A 315 -4.08 4.61 -18.94
N LEU A 316 -3.91 5.26 -17.80
CA LEU A 316 -3.11 6.46 -17.66
C LEU A 316 -1.81 6.12 -16.92
N ASN A 317 -0.69 6.64 -17.40
CA ASN A 317 0.58 6.57 -16.70
C ASN A 317 0.66 7.61 -15.56
N VAL A 318 1.67 7.53 -14.72
CA VAL A 318 1.82 8.40 -13.54
C VAL A 318 1.76 9.89 -13.90
N THR A 319 2.43 10.30 -14.99
CA THR A 319 2.43 11.69 -15.45
C THR A 319 1.05 12.13 -15.95
N GLN A 320 0.35 11.26 -16.69
CA GLN A 320 -0.98 11.53 -17.17
C GLN A 320 -2.00 11.64 -16.02
N ILE A 321 -1.89 10.77 -15.01
CA ILE A 321 -2.71 10.84 -13.80
C ILE A 321 -2.55 12.21 -13.12
N ALA A 322 -1.32 12.65 -12.88
CA ALA A 322 -1.04 13.94 -12.25
C ALA A 322 -1.55 15.12 -13.05
N THR A 323 -1.24 15.16 -14.35
CA THR A 323 -1.60 16.31 -15.22
C THR A 323 -3.09 16.36 -15.52
N THR A 324 -3.76 15.22 -15.65
CA THR A 324 -5.21 15.14 -15.83
C THR A 324 -5.94 15.65 -14.58
N ALA A 325 -5.54 15.19 -13.39
CA ALA A 325 -6.13 15.65 -12.13
C ALA A 325 -6.01 17.18 -11.96
N ALA A 326 -4.84 17.75 -12.22
CA ALA A 326 -4.65 19.20 -12.20
C ALA A 326 -5.51 19.89 -13.26
N GLY A 327 -5.61 19.31 -14.47
CA GLY A 327 -6.39 19.84 -15.59
C GLY A 327 -7.90 19.85 -15.36
N MET A 328 -8.42 18.94 -14.53
CA MET A 328 -9.84 18.89 -14.15
C MET A 328 -10.25 19.95 -13.12
N CYS A 329 -9.28 20.59 -12.47
CA CYS A 329 -9.54 21.65 -11.52
C CYS A 329 -9.72 23.01 -12.20
N ASP A 330 -10.32 23.95 -11.45
CA ASP A 330 -10.45 25.33 -11.89
C ASP A 330 -9.08 25.97 -12.18
N ILE A 331 -9.05 26.83 -13.18
CA ILE A 331 -7.82 27.44 -13.67
C ILE A 331 -7.09 28.26 -12.57
N ASP A 332 -7.86 28.85 -11.67
CA ASP A 332 -7.33 29.70 -10.60
C ASP A 332 -6.55 28.92 -9.54
N ILE A 333 -6.88 27.67 -9.30
CA ILE A 333 -6.18 26.83 -8.31
C ILE A 333 -5.02 26.03 -8.91
N ARG A 334 -4.94 25.86 -10.24
CA ARG A 334 -3.88 25.08 -10.91
C ARG A 334 -2.47 25.54 -10.54
N PRO A 335 -2.17 26.86 -10.47
CA PRO A 335 -0.84 27.31 -10.03
C PRO A 335 -0.45 26.80 -8.64
N THR A 336 -1.41 26.79 -7.71
CA THR A 336 -1.19 26.25 -6.36
C THR A 336 -0.94 24.73 -6.40
N LEU A 337 -1.68 23.99 -7.22
CA LEU A 337 -1.51 22.55 -7.36
C LEU A 337 -0.13 22.18 -7.93
N TYR A 338 0.31 22.82 -9.01
CA TYR A 338 1.61 22.56 -9.62
C TYR A 338 2.79 23.03 -8.76
N SER A 339 2.66 24.16 -8.06
CA SER A 339 3.70 24.63 -7.13
C SER A 339 3.76 23.85 -5.82
N GLY A 340 2.77 23.03 -5.57
CA GLY A 340 2.61 22.17 -4.41
C GLY A 340 2.41 20.68 -4.75
N LEU A 341 3.03 20.16 -5.81
CA LEU A 341 2.95 18.75 -6.13
C LEU A 341 3.77 17.93 -5.12
N MET A 342 3.12 17.02 -4.45
CA MET A 342 3.69 16.15 -3.41
C MET A 342 3.63 14.69 -3.87
N VAL A 343 4.75 13.98 -3.75
CA VAL A 343 4.87 12.57 -4.14
C VAL A 343 4.99 11.72 -2.88
N THR A 344 4.17 10.68 -2.81
CA THR A 344 4.11 9.73 -1.70
C THR A 344 3.88 8.30 -2.20
N GLY A 345 3.80 7.34 -1.27
CA GLY A 345 3.62 5.93 -1.57
C GLY A 345 4.93 5.17 -1.78
N GLY A 346 4.86 3.84 -1.69
CA GLY A 346 6.03 2.96 -1.72
C GLY A 346 6.86 3.07 -3.01
N ASN A 347 6.21 3.22 -4.17
CA ASN A 347 6.91 3.33 -5.45
C ASN A 347 7.70 4.64 -5.60
N SER A 348 7.36 5.68 -4.82
CA SER A 348 8.13 6.92 -4.81
C SER A 348 9.57 6.73 -4.30
N LEU A 349 9.84 5.59 -3.66
CA LEU A 349 11.18 5.20 -3.17
C LEU A 349 12.07 4.61 -4.25
N ILE A 350 11.52 4.23 -5.41
CA ILE A 350 12.34 3.83 -6.56
C ILE A 350 13.25 5.00 -6.91
N LEU A 351 14.55 4.74 -6.96
CA LEU A 351 15.55 5.76 -7.26
C LEU A 351 15.24 6.45 -8.59
N GLY A 352 15.20 7.79 -8.61
CA GLY A 352 14.88 8.58 -9.80
C GLY A 352 13.38 8.82 -10.03
N PHE A 353 12.46 8.27 -9.23
CA PHE A 353 11.02 8.41 -9.44
C PHE A 353 10.56 9.88 -9.39
N THR A 354 10.99 10.61 -8.38
CA THR A 354 10.58 12.00 -8.17
C THR A 354 11.16 12.93 -9.25
N GLU A 355 12.42 12.69 -9.62
CA GLU A 355 13.14 13.42 -10.66
C GLU A 355 12.49 13.19 -12.02
N ARG A 356 12.14 11.92 -12.34
CA ARG A 356 11.44 11.57 -13.56
C ARG A 356 10.06 12.21 -13.62
N LEU A 357 9.28 12.15 -12.56
CA LEU A 357 7.96 12.78 -12.51
C LEU A 357 8.08 14.31 -12.70
N ASN A 358 9.06 14.93 -12.05
CA ASN A 358 9.31 16.37 -12.23
C ASN A 358 9.62 16.72 -13.69
N HIS A 359 10.50 15.95 -14.33
CA HIS A 359 10.86 16.14 -15.74
C HIS A 359 9.64 16.02 -16.66
N GLU A 360 8.88 14.95 -16.52
CA GLU A 360 7.71 14.67 -17.35
C GLU A 360 6.58 15.68 -17.16
N VAL A 361 6.28 16.07 -15.91
CA VAL A 361 5.25 17.08 -15.62
C VAL A 361 5.68 18.45 -16.09
N ALA A 362 6.98 18.80 -16.01
CA ALA A 362 7.49 20.08 -16.49
C ALA A 362 7.22 20.30 -17.98
N HIS A 363 7.30 19.25 -18.80
CA HIS A 363 7.00 19.33 -20.24
C HIS A 363 5.51 19.53 -20.55
N LYS A 364 4.62 19.19 -19.60
CA LYS A 364 3.16 19.31 -19.75
C LYS A 364 2.57 20.49 -18.97
N CYS A 365 3.31 21.02 -18.01
CA CYS A 365 2.89 22.17 -17.22
C CYS A 365 2.89 23.43 -18.09
N PRO A 366 1.86 24.29 -18.01
CA PRO A 366 1.88 25.58 -18.70
C PRO A 366 3.11 26.42 -18.29
N PRO A 367 3.81 27.06 -19.25
CA PRO A 367 5.08 27.76 -18.98
C PRO A 367 4.94 28.94 -18.04
N THR A 368 3.73 29.45 -17.84
CA THR A 368 3.43 30.53 -16.89
C THR A 368 3.29 30.08 -15.45
N ILE A 369 3.21 28.75 -15.20
CA ILE A 369 3.01 28.16 -13.89
C ILE A 369 4.35 27.63 -13.36
N LYS A 370 4.69 28.02 -12.13
CA LYS A 370 5.88 27.48 -11.45
C LYS A 370 5.60 26.06 -10.98
N LEU A 371 6.27 25.06 -11.54
CA LEU A 371 6.25 23.69 -11.05
C LEU A 371 7.22 23.54 -9.87
N ARG A 372 6.74 22.83 -8.83
CA ARG A 372 7.59 22.31 -7.76
C ARG A 372 7.09 20.95 -7.35
N VAL A 373 7.87 19.92 -7.64
CA VAL A 373 7.66 18.55 -7.18
C VAL A 373 8.48 18.33 -5.92
N SER A 374 7.86 17.78 -4.90
CA SER A 374 8.50 17.48 -3.62
C SER A 374 8.08 16.09 -3.13
N ALA A 375 9.00 15.43 -2.45
CA ALA A 375 8.73 14.20 -1.71
C ALA A 375 9.33 14.36 -0.32
N ALA A 376 8.73 13.70 0.68
CA ALA A 376 9.29 13.70 2.02
C ALA A 376 10.71 13.10 2.03
N PRO A 377 11.62 13.59 2.88
CA PRO A 377 13.04 13.24 2.82
C PRO A 377 13.32 11.77 3.17
N THR A 378 12.58 11.21 4.13
CA THR A 378 12.83 9.84 4.59
C THR A 378 11.88 8.82 3.97
N PRO A 379 12.32 7.56 3.81
CA PRO A 379 11.45 6.48 3.34
C PRO A 379 10.21 6.27 4.22
N MET A 380 10.33 6.45 5.53
CA MET A 380 9.24 6.32 6.49
C MET A 380 8.17 7.39 6.26
N GLU A 381 8.57 8.66 6.13
CA GLU A 381 7.64 9.75 5.84
C GLU A 381 6.93 9.57 4.49
N ARG A 382 7.61 9.03 3.47
CA ARG A 382 6.99 8.73 2.17
C ARG A 382 5.97 7.59 2.25
N ARG A 383 6.24 6.56 3.06
CA ARG A 383 5.35 5.41 3.22
C ARG A 383 4.19 5.70 4.17
N PHE A 384 4.42 6.50 5.20
CA PHE A 384 3.48 6.73 6.28
C PHE A 384 2.88 8.15 6.28
N GLY A 385 3.00 8.88 5.19
CA GLY A 385 2.57 10.29 5.10
C GLY A 385 1.12 10.51 5.53
N ALA A 386 0.19 9.65 5.13
CA ALA A 386 -1.21 9.76 5.53
C ALA A 386 -1.39 9.52 7.04
N TRP A 387 -0.70 8.51 7.60
CA TRP A 387 -0.73 8.25 9.04
C TRP A 387 -0.12 9.40 9.84
N ILE A 388 1.03 9.93 9.42
CA ILE A 388 1.71 11.07 10.06
C ILE A 388 0.80 12.30 10.07
N GLY A 389 0.16 12.60 8.94
CA GLY A 389 -0.81 13.69 8.86
C GLY A 389 -2.02 13.47 9.78
N GLY A 390 -2.46 12.23 9.94
CA GLY A 390 -3.48 11.83 10.91
C GLY A 390 -3.02 12.03 12.34
N SER A 391 -1.77 11.69 12.64
CA SER A 391 -1.14 11.89 13.96
C SER A 391 -1.08 13.38 14.32
N ILE A 392 -0.69 14.24 13.37
CA ILE A 392 -0.67 15.70 13.55
C ILE A 392 -2.08 16.26 13.76
N LEU A 393 -3.08 15.75 13.02
CA LEU A 393 -4.45 16.25 13.11
C LEU A 393 -5.16 15.81 14.41
N GLY A 394 -4.80 14.64 14.92
CA GLY A 394 -5.43 14.02 16.09
C GLY A 394 -4.77 14.39 17.44
N SER A 395 -3.66 15.12 17.40
CA SER A 395 -2.92 15.62 18.59
C SER A 395 -3.43 17.02 19.09
#